data_b00834c53b847cd229a08a16651b4b72
#
_entry.id   b00834c53b847cd229a08a16651b4b72
#
_cell.length_a   1.000
_cell.length_b   1.000
_cell.length_c   1.000
_cell.angle_alpha   90.00
_cell.angle_beta   90.00
_cell.angle_gamma   90.00
#
_symmetry.space_group_name_H-M   'P 1'
#
loop_
_entity.id
_entity.type
_entity.pdbx_description
1 polymer ?
#
loop_
_entity_poly.entity_id
_entity_poly.type
_entity_poly.pdbx_seq_one_letter_code
_entity_poly.pdbx_strand_id
1 'polypeptide(L)'
;MKKAVMASPLAKRQLSKLGDNIKMARLRRNLSLRAVAQRAGISLNTVVAVENGEPGVSIGAIVNVLHCLSLAEDISKVALDDVLGRKLQDLELEPKKRAPKKTKSQELSDLIKESK
;
A
#
# COMPACT_ATOMS: atom_id res chain seq x y z
N MET A 1 -14.87 -9.74 -17.42
CA MET A 1 -15.26 -9.74 -16.00
C MET A 1 -14.02 -9.67 -15.12
N LYS A 2 -13.94 -8.66 -14.27
CA LYS A 2 -12.79 -8.52 -13.35
C LYS A 2 -12.91 -9.55 -12.25
N LYS A 3 -11.83 -10.28 -11.99
CA LYS A 3 -11.77 -11.15 -10.81
C LYS A 3 -11.69 -10.30 -9.55
N ALA A 4 -12.44 -10.68 -8.53
CA ALA A 4 -12.29 -10.05 -7.23
C ALA A 4 -10.88 -10.32 -6.68
N VAL A 5 -10.29 -9.32 -6.04
CA VAL A 5 -8.98 -9.49 -5.38
C VAL A 5 -9.18 -10.32 -4.12
N MET A 6 -8.39 -11.38 -4.01
CA MET A 6 -8.39 -12.25 -2.83
C MET A 6 -7.35 -11.72 -1.83
N ALA A 7 -7.81 -10.89 -0.91
CA ALA A 7 -6.92 -10.35 0.11
C ALA A 7 -6.80 -11.29 1.31
N SER A 8 -5.58 -11.44 1.85
CA SER A 8 -5.37 -12.19 3.09
C SER A 8 -6.06 -11.48 4.25
N PRO A 9 -6.32 -12.18 5.38
CA PRO A 9 -6.89 -11.53 6.57
C PRO A 9 -6.07 -10.34 7.04
N LEU A 10 -4.74 -10.42 6.99
CA LEU A 10 -3.88 -9.29 7.36
C LEU A 10 -4.06 -8.11 6.39
N ALA A 11 -4.06 -8.38 5.09
CA ALA A 11 -4.26 -7.34 4.08
C ALA A 11 -5.63 -6.66 4.25
N LYS A 12 -6.68 -7.41 4.54
CA LYS A 12 -8.01 -6.86 4.79
C LYS A 12 -8.00 -5.92 6.00
N ARG A 13 -7.31 -6.29 7.07
CA ARG A 13 -7.19 -5.43 8.25
C ARG A 13 -6.46 -4.13 7.93
N GLN A 14 -5.38 -4.20 7.16
CA GLN A 14 -4.64 -3.01 6.77
C GLN A 14 -5.47 -2.08 5.87
N LEU A 15 -6.21 -2.66 4.94
CA LEU A 15 -7.10 -1.88 4.08
C LEU A 15 -8.23 -1.23 4.88
N SER A 16 -8.78 -1.93 5.85
CA SER A 16 -9.80 -1.37 6.74
C SER A 16 -9.26 -0.20 7.54
N LYS A 17 -8.04 -0.31 8.07
CA LYS A 17 -7.38 0.79 8.79
C LYS A 17 -7.13 1.98 7.87
N LEU A 18 -6.68 1.73 6.66
CA LEU A 18 -6.47 2.79 5.66
C LEU A 18 -7.79 3.50 5.36
N GLY A 19 -8.86 2.74 5.12
CA GLY A 19 -10.18 3.30 4.87
C GLY A 19 -10.67 4.16 6.03
N ASP A 20 -10.51 3.69 7.26
CA ASP A 20 -10.87 4.45 8.46
C ASP A 20 -10.07 5.75 8.56
N ASN A 21 -8.78 5.70 8.28
CA ASN A 21 -7.93 6.90 8.31
C ASN A 21 -8.38 7.93 7.28
N ILE A 22 -8.72 7.47 6.09
CA ILE A 22 -9.22 8.35 5.02
C ILE A 22 -10.56 8.96 5.43
N LYS A 23 -11.47 8.14 5.97
CA LYS A 23 -12.76 8.62 6.44
C LYS A 23 -12.61 9.71 7.50
N MET A 24 -11.75 9.48 8.49
CA MET A 24 -11.52 10.47 9.55
C MET A 24 -10.89 11.75 9.00
N ALA A 25 -9.96 11.62 8.05
CA ALA A 25 -9.36 12.79 7.41
C ALA A 25 -10.41 13.61 6.65
N ARG A 26 -11.33 12.93 5.97
CA ARG A 26 -12.44 13.58 5.27
C ARG A 26 -13.34 14.32 6.26
N LEU A 27 -13.72 13.65 7.34
CA LEU A 27 -14.63 14.23 8.35
C LEU A 27 -14.02 15.44 9.05
N ARG A 28 -12.71 15.40 9.35
CA ARG A 28 -12.01 16.56 9.94
C ARG A 28 -12.05 17.78 9.04
N ARG A 29 -12.19 17.59 7.75
CA ARG A 29 -12.25 18.67 6.75
C ARG A 29 -13.69 19.05 6.41
N ASN A 30 -14.66 18.48 7.10
CA ASN A 30 -16.09 18.71 6.86
C ASN A 30 -16.49 18.48 5.40
N LEU A 31 -15.90 17.47 4.78
CA LEU A 31 -16.22 17.12 3.38
C LEU A 31 -17.25 15.99 3.35
N SER A 32 -18.22 16.12 2.48
CA SER A 32 -19.18 15.03 2.22
C SER A 32 -18.54 13.99 1.30
N LEU A 33 -19.08 12.77 1.32
CA LEU A 33 -18.68 11.74 0.37
C LEU A 33 -18.86 12.23 -1.07
N ARG A 34 -19.95 12.91 -1.33
CA ARG A 34 -20.27 13.44 -2.67
C ARG A 34 -19.26 14.48 -3.12
N ALA A 35 -18.83 15.36 -2.22
CA ALA A 35 -17.81 16.36 -2.53
C ALA A 35 -16.48 15.71 -2.91
N VAL A 36 -16.08 14.70 -2.15
CA VAL A 36 -14.85 13.95 -2.46
C VAL A 36 -14.96 13.24 -3.80
N ALA A 37 -16.10 12.59 -4.06
CA ALA A 37 -16.32 11.90 -5.34
C ALA A 37 -16.19 12.86 -6.53
N GLN A 38 -16.80 14.03 -6.44
CA GLN A 38 -16.71 15.03 -7.50
C GLN A 38 -15.28 15.51 -7.72
N ARG A 39 -14.58 15.84 -6.65
CA ARG A 39 -13.20 16.36 -6.75
C ARG A 39 -12.22 15.30 -7.20
N ALA A 40 -12.42 14.06 -6.78
CA ALA A 40 -11.56 12.94 -7.16
C ALA A 40 -11.87 12.39 -8.56
N GLY A 41 -13.01 12.80 -9.15
CA GLY A 41 -13.41 12.29 -10.46
C GLY A 41 -13.79 10.82 -10.47
N ILE A 42 -14.35 10.34 -9.35
CA ILE A 42 -14.78 8.94 -9.21
C ILE A 42 -16.24 8.89 -8.73
N SER A 43 -16.86 7.72 -8.83
CA SER A 43 -18.23 7.56 -8.36
C SER A 43 -18.32 7.61 -6.84
N LEU A 44 -19.50 7.98 -6.35
CA LEU A 44 -19.80 7.94 -4.92
C LEU A 44 -19.55 6.54 -4.34
N ASN A 45 -19.99 5.51 -5.05
CA ASN A 45 -19.78 4.13 -4.62
C ASN A 45 -18.30 3.79 -4.48
N THR A 46 -17.44 4.33 -5.35
CA THR A 46 -16.00 4.11 -5.26
C THR A 46 -15.41 4.77 -4.01
N VAL A 47 -15.85 5.97 -3.66
CA VAL A 47 -15.40 6.62 -2.42
C VAL A 47 -15.81 5.79 -1.20
N VAL A 48 -17.05 5.32 -1.19
CA VAL A 48 -17.55 4.45 -0.10
C VAL A 48 -16.69 3.18 -0.01
N ALA A 49 -16.36 2.56 -1.15
CA ALA A 49 -15.53 1.37 -1.19
C ALA A 49 -14.13 1.62 -0.64
N VAL A 50 -13.54 2.78 -0.96
CA VAL A 50 -12.23 3.19 -0.41
C VAL A 50 -12.30 3.27 1.11
N GLU A 51 -13.31 3.93 1.66
CA GLU A 51 -13.43 4.10 3.11
C GLU A 51 -13.78 2.80 3.83
N ASN A 52 -14.42 1.87 3.15
CA ASN A 52 -14.69 0.54 3.69
C ASN A 52 -13.50 -0.41 3.56
N GLY A 53 -12.43 0.01 2.92
CA GLY A 53 -11.24 -0.82 2.76
C GLY A 53 -11.44 -2.00 1.82
N GLU A 54 -12.26 -1.84 0.80
CA GLU A 54 -12.50 -2.93 -0.14
C GLU A 54 -11.27 -3.22 -1.00
N PRO A 55 -10.85 -4.50 -1.10
CA PRO A 55 -9.61 -4.84 -1.82
C PRO A 55 -9.65 -4.57 -3.32
N GLY A 56 -10.84 -4.53 -3.91
CA GLY A 56 -11.01 -4.36 -5.35
C GLY A 56 -10.86 -2.95 -5.86
N VAL A 57 -10.67 -1.96 -4.97
CA VAL A 57 -10.53 -0.57 -5.39
C VAL A 57 -9.17 -0.35 -6.00
N SER A 58 -9.10 0.39 -7.11
CA SER A 58 -7.83 0.70 -7.74
C SER A 58 -6.99 1.63 -6.86
N ILE A 59 -5.68 1.47 -6.91
CA ILE A 59 -4.78 2.38 -6.20
C ILE A 59 -4.90 3.81 -6.74
N GLY A 60 -5.19 3.96 -8.03
CA GLY A 60 -5.42 5.28 -8.62
C GLY A 60 -6.58 6.01 -7.98
N ALA A 61 -7.68 5.30 -7.70
CA ALA A 61 -8.82 5.89 -7.00
C ALA A 61 -8.44 6.31 -5.58
N ILE A 62 -7.67 5.47 -4.87
CA ILE A 62 -7.19 5.79 -3.52
C ILE A 62 -6.33 7.04 -3.54
N VAL A 63 -5.40 7.14 -4.48
CA VAL A 63 -4.52 8.31 -4.61
C VAL A 63 -5.33 9.57 -4.92
N ASN A 64 -6.33 9.48 -5.79
CA ASN A 64 -7.18 10.61 -6.10
C ASN A 64 -7.96 11.10 -4.87
N VAL A 65 -8.47 10.19 -4.05
CA VAL A 65 -9.13 10.54 -2.79
C VAL A 65 -8.15 11.23 -1.84
N LEU A 66 -6.95 10.66 -1.68
CA LEU A 66 -5.92 11.26 -0.84
C LEU A 66 -5.52 12.64 -1.35
N HIS A 67 -5.46 12.84 -2.65
CA HIS A 67 -5.17 14.15 -3.24
C HIS A 67 -6.22 15.18 -2.84
N CYS A 68 -7.50 14.81 -2.86
CA CYS A 68 -8.58 15.70 -2.39
C CYS A 68 -8.40 16.14 -0.94
N LEU A 69 -7.74 15.30 -0.14
CA LEU A 69 -7.49 15.56 1.28
C LEU A 69 -6.13 16.19 1.53
N SER A 70 -5.37 16.49 0.48
CA SER A 70 -3.99 16.98 0.53
C SER A 70 -3.03 15.99 1.21
N LEU A 71 -3.30 14.70 1.04
CA LEU A 71 -2.53 13.61 1.65
C LEU A 71 -1.94 12.66 0.60
N ALA A 72 -1.90 13.05 -0.67
CA ALA A 72 -1.42 12.19 -1.75
C ALA A 72 0.03 11.75 -1.54
N GLU A 73 0.85 12.58 -0.90
CA GLU A 73 2.26 12.26 -0.65
C GLU A 73 2.45 11.08 0.29
N ASP A 74 1.45 10.75 1.09
CA ASP A 74 1.52 9.58 1.99
C ASP A 74 1.74 8.29 1.21
N ILE A 75 1.24 8.21 -0.01
CA ILE A 75 1.35 7.00 -0.82
C ILE A 75 2.81 6.68 -1.18
N SER A 76 3.62 7.70 -1.39
CA SER A 76 5.03 7.51 -1.73
C SER A 76 5.89 7.08 -0.54
N LYS A 77 5.34 7.13 0.67
CA LYS A 77 6.00 6.64 1.88
C LYS A 77 5.82 5.13 2.08
N VAL A 78 4.85 4.55 1.38
CA VAL A 78 4.60 3.11 1.47
C VAL A 78 5.84 2.37 0.98
N ALA A 79 6.33 1.40 1.76
CA ALA A 79 7.52 0.61 1.50
C ALA A 79 8.84 1.42 1.46
N LEU A 80 8.80 2.71 1.85
CA LEU A 80 10.00 3.55 1.86
C LEU A 80 11.02 3.09 2.89
N ASP A 81 10.57 2.72 4.09
CA ASP A 81 11.46 2.26 5.16
C ASP A 81 11.53 0.74 5.17
N ASP A 82 12.28 0.21 4.22
CA ASP A 82 12.43 -1.22 3.99
C ASP A 82 13.71 -1.72 4.65
N VAL A 83 13.63 -2.00 5.95
CA VAL A 83 14.80 -2.43 6.74
C VAL A 83 15.37 -3.75 6.21
N LEU A 84 14.50 -4.72 5.92
CA LEU A 84 14.95 -6.01 5.40
C LEU A 84 15.62 -5.86 4.04
N GLY A 85 15.01 -5.08 3.14
CA GLY A 85 15.57 -4.84 1.82
C GLY A 85 16.94 -4.16 1.86
N ARG A 86 17.13 -3.22 2.80
CA ARG A 86 18.45 -2.59 3.00
C ARG A 86 19.48 -3.58 3.46
N LYS A 87 19.13 -4.48 4.37
CA LYS A 87 20.05 -5.55 4.81
C LYS A 87 20.43 -6.47 3.67
N LEU A 88 19.48 -6.82 2.83
CA LEU A 88 19.73 -7.63 1.64
C LEU A 88 20.69 -6.93 0.68
N GLN A 89 20.48 -5.66 0.46
CA GLN A 89 21.35 -4.83 -0.38
C GLN A 89 22.77 -4.77 0.20
N ASP A 90 22.90 -4.55 1.49
CA ASP A 90 24.19 -4.49 2.17
C ASP A 90 24.96 -5.79 2.01
N LEU A 91 24.29 -6.93 2.09
CA LEU A 91 24.90 -8.24 1.88
C LEU A 91 25.46 -8.39 0.46
N GLU A 92 24.79 -7.85 -0.53
CA GLU A 92 25.28 -7.87 -1.91
C GLU A 92 26.50 -6.98 -2.13
N LEU A 93 26.59 -5.88 -1.39
CA LEU A 93 27.73 -4.96 -1.48
C LEU A 93 28.96 -5.47 -0.75
N GLU A 94 28.81 -6.43 0.18
CA GLU A 94 29.95 -7.01 0.89
C GLU A 94 30.68 -8.00 0.01
N PRO A 95 32.05 -7.98 0.02
CA PRO A 95 32.83 -8.97 -0.73
C PRO A 95 32.57 -10.37 -0.19
N LYS A 96 32.05 -11.25 -1.02
CA LYS A 96 31.84 -12.66 -0.65
C LYS A 96 33.11 -13.45 -0.92
N LYS A 97 33.79 -13.81 0.15
CA LYS A 97 35.11 -14.42 0.01
C LYS A 97 35.06 -15.85 -0.53
N ARG A 98 34.09 -16.67 -0.31
CA ARG A 98 34.11 -18.09 -0.74
C ARG A 98 32.74 -18.78 -0.88
N ALA A 99 31.66 -18.09 -0.88
CA ALA A 99 30.37 -18.74 -1.06
C ALA A 99 30.12 -19.07 -2.53
N PRO A 100 29.44 -20.19 -2.85
CA PRO A 100 28.98 -20.41 -4.20
C PRO A 100 28.12 -19.22 -4.63
N LYS A 101 28.27 -18.80 -5.88
CA LYS A 101 27.47 -17.68 -6.38
C LYS A 101 26.01 -18.04 -6.39
N LYS A 102 25.22 -17.39 -5.56
CA LYS A 102 23.77 -17.46 -5.59
C LYS A 102 23.24 -16.32 -6.44
N THR A 103 22.13 -16.55 -7.11
CA THR A 103 21.41 -15.46 -7.79
C THR A 103 20.82 -14.52 -6.74
N LYS A 104 20.54 -13.27 -7.13
CA LYS A 104 19.87 -12.32 -6.26
C LYS A 104 18.53 -12.87 -5.74
N SER A 105 17.79 -13.56 -6.60
CA SER A 105 16.53 -14.16 -6.22
C SER A 105 16.70 -15.23 -5.14
N GLN A 106 17.74 -16.03 -5.20
CA GLN A 106 18.01 -17.07 -4.22
C GLN A 106 18.40 -16.48 -2.87
N GLU A 107 19.28 -15.47 -2.88
CA GLU A 107 19.66 -14.77 -1.65
C GLU A 107 18.47 -14.09 -1.00
N LEU A 108 17.65 -13.42 -1.77
CA LEU A 108 16.45 -12.77 -1.29
C LEU A 108 15.48 -13.78 -0.68
N SER A 109 15.27 -14.90 -1.35
CA SER A 109 14.38 -15.95 -0.88
C SER A 109 14.85 -16.55 0.45
N ASP A 110 16.16 -16.84 0.55
CA ASP A 110 16.76 -17.42 1.76
C ASP A 110 16.63 -16.46 2.96
N LEU A 111 16.88 -15.16 2.75
CA LEU A 111 16.77 -14.18 3.81
C LEU A 111 15.32 -13.93 4.25
N ILE A 112 14.39 -13.97 3.34
CA ILE A 112 12.97 -13.86 3.67
C ILE A 112 12.52 -15.04 4.52
N LYS A 113 12.98 -16.25 4.21
CA LYS A 113 12.69 -17.44 5.02
C LYS A 113 13.25 -17.32 6.43
N GLU A 114 14.46 -16.80 6.59
CA GLU A 114 15.08 -16.60 7.91
C GLU A 114 14.39 -15.53 8.73
N SER A 115 13.75 -14.57 8.08
CA SER A 115 13.11 -13.43 8.75
C SER A 115 11.71 -13.74 9.29
N LYS A 116 11.17 -14.90 8.98
CA LYS A 116 9.83 -15.28 9.45
C LYS A 116 9.83 -15.82 10.85
#